data_0ae7e36f39e0a1d6621624923be13a9f
#
_entry.id   0ae7e36f39e0a1d6621624923be13a9f
#
_cell.length_a   1.000
_cell.length_b   1.000
_cell.length_c   1.000
_cell.angle_alpha   90.00
_cell.angle_beta   90.00
_cell.angle_gamma   90.00
#
_symmetry.space_group_name_H-M   'P 1'
#
loop_
_entity.id
_entity.type
_entity.pdbx_description
1 polymer ?
#
loop_
_entity_poly.entity_id
_entity_poly.type
_entity_poly.pdbx_seq_one_letter_code
_entity_poly.pdbx_strand_id
1 'polypeptide(L)'
;SRTKSKCDNLKAKLEGKTSTKIETAKVDADNVEELKELINAYKPDAVLNVALPYQDLTIMDACLACGVDYIDTANYECEDTEDPKWRAIYEKRCKELGFTAYFDYSWQWAYQEKFKEAGLTAILGSGFDPGVTSVYSAYALKHYFDEIHTIDILDCNGGDHGYPFATNFNPEINLREVSANGSYWTDGHWVETKPMEWRAQYNFDQVGEKDMYLLHHEEIESLAKNIPGIKRIRFFMTFGQSYLTHMKCLEDVGMLRTDPIMVDGKEIVPIQVLKELLPDPASLGPRTVGKTNIGCIFTGVKDGKEKSIYIYNVC
;
A
#
# COMPACT_ATOMS: atom_id res chain seq x y z
N SER A 1 5.95 11.80 -15.08
CA SER A 1 5.35 12.87 -14.24
C SER A 1 4.78 13.98 -15.10
N ARG A 2 3.66 14.59 -14.69
CA ARG A 2 3.10 15.81 -15.31
C ARG A 2 4.06 17.01 -15.28
N THR A 3 5.05 17.00 -14.38
CA THR A 3 6.06 18.06 -14.23
C THR A 3 7.43 17.54 -14.62
N LYS A 4 7.85 17.81 -15.87
CA LYS A 4 9.14 17.35 -16.40
C LYS A 4 10.34 17.75 -15.54
N SER A 5 10.34 18.98 -15.00
CA SER A 5 11.43 19.47 -14.16
C SER A 5 11.66 18.63 -12.89
N LYS A 6 10.63 17.99 -12.32
CA LYS A 6 10.80 17.05 -11.21
C LYS A 6 11.62 15.83 -11.64
N CYS A 7 11.35 15.30 -12.82
CA CYS A 7 12.11 14.18 -13.39
C CYS A 7 13.56 14.59 -13.70
N ASP A 8 13.75 15.75 -14.29
CA ASP A 8 15.08 16.27 -14.63
C ASP A 8 15.93 16.49 -13.36
N ASN A 9 15.33 17.02 -12.29
CA ASN A 9 15.98 17.18 -10.99
C ASN A 9 16.37 15.82 -10.37
N LEU A 10 15.52 14.80 -10.50
CA LEU A 10 15.84 13.46 -10.03
C LEU A 10 17.00 12.86 -10.83
N LYS A 11 16.97 12.98 -12.16
CA LYS A 11 18.08 12.56 -13.03
C LYS A 11 19.39 13.22 -12.61
N ALA A 12 19.39 14.53 -12.39
CA ALA A 12 20.59 15.27 -11.95
C ALA A 12 21.14 14.79 -10.60
N LYS A 13 20.28 14.42 -9.64
CA LYS A 13 20.69 13.84 -8.35
C LYS A 13 21.38 12.48 -8.48
N LEU A 14 21.09 11.75 -9.54
CA LEU A 14 21.63 10.41 -9.81
C LEU A 14 22.86 10.44 -10.74
N GLU A 15 23.17 11.58 -11.33
CA GLU A 15 24.33 11.76 -12.20
C GLU A 15 25.62 11.39 -11.47
N GLY A 16 26.45 10.58 -12.09
CA GLY A 16 27.68 10.04 -11.49
C GLY A 16 27.51 8.98 -10.40
N LYS A 17 26.25 8.65 -10.01
CA LYS A 17 25.96 7.63 -9.00
C LYS A 17 25.51 6.28 -9.60
N THR A 18 25.20 6.27 -10.89
CA THR A 18 24.78 5.07 -11.62
C THR A 18 25.34 5.07 -13.02
N SER A 19 25.58 3.88 -13.58
CA SER A 19 25.89 3.66 -15.00
C SER A 19 24.64 3.53 -15.87
N THR A 20 23.44 3.48 -15.25
CA THR A 20 22.19 3.32 -15.97
C THR A 20 21.87 4.57 -16.78
N LYS A 21 21.52 4.41 -18.05
CA LYS A 21 21.03 5.51 -18.89
C LYS A 21 19.65 5.95 -18.38
N ILE A 22 19.53 7.19 -17.95
CA ILE A 22 18.29 7.78 -17.46
C ILE A 22 17.75 8.76 -18.49
N GLU A 23 16.53 8.54 -18.95
CA GLU A 23 15.77 9.47 -19.78
C GLU A 23 14.60 10.05 -18.97
N THR A 24 14.15 11.24 -19.35
CA THR A 24 13.04 11.93 -18.67
C THR A 24 11.98 12.38 -19.66
N ALA A 25 10.73 12.19 -19.32
CA ALA A 25 9.61 12.65 -20.13
C ALA A 25 8.51 13.29 -19.27
N LYS A 26 7.75 14.19 -19.89
CA LYS A 26 6.46 14.64 -19.33
C LYS A 26 5.40 13.68 -19.83
N VAL A 27 4.52 13.24 -18.93
CA VAL A 27 3.33 12.43 -19.25
C VAL A 27 2.27 12.65 -18.18
N ASP A 28 1.03 12.70 -18.58
CA ASP A 28 -0.11 12.58 -17.68
C ASP A 28 -0.52 11.12 -17.59
N ALA A 29 -0.41 10.53 -16.40
CA ALA A 29 -0.72 9.11 -16.18
C ALA A 29 -2.24 8.83 -16.16
N ASP A 30 -3.07 9.88 -16.12
CA ASP A 30 -4.52 9.75 -16.30
C ASP A 30 -4.92 9.72 -17.80
N ASN A 31 -3.96 9.97 -18.69
CA ASN A 31 -4.18 10.00 -20.13
C ASN A 31 -3.54 8.77 -20.82
N VAL A 32 -4.38 7.79 -21.15
CA VAL A 32 -3.95 6.53 -21.79
C VAL A 32 -3.22 6.79 -23.12
N GLU A 33 -3.64 7.77 -23.93
CA GLU A 33 -3.02 8.04 -25.22
C GLU A 33 -1.60 8.65 -25.06
N GLU A 34 -1.41 9.59 -24.11
CA GLU A 34 -0.05 10.09 -23.80
C GLU A 34 0.87 8.97 -23.29
N LEU A 35 0.34 8.06 -22.47
CA LEU A 35 1.10 6.89 -22.00
C LEU A 35 1.49 5.98 -23.17
N LYS A 36 0.57 5.69 -24.10
CA LYS A 36 0.84 4.88 -25.29
C LYS A 36 1.90 5.52 -26.18
N GLU A 37 1.81 6.83 -26.42
CA GLU A 37 2.82 7.57 -27.19
C GLU A 37 4.20 7.43 -26.54
N LEU A 38 4.29 7.60 -25.22
CA LEU A 38 5.53 7.46 -24.45
C LEU A 38 6.09 6.03 -24.54
N ILE A 39 5.26 5.02 -24.28
CA ILE A 39 5.66 3.60 -24.33
C ILE A 39 6.16 3.25 -25.74
N ASN A 40 5.44 3.65 -26.78
CA ASN A 40 5.84 3.39 -28.17
C ASN A 40 7.14 4.11 -28.58
N ALA A 41 7.39 5.30 -28.02
CA ALA A 41 8.62 6.04 -28.30
C ALA A 41 9.86 5.38 -27.66
N TYR A 42 9.74 4.86 -26.45
CA TYR A 42 10.85 4.29 -25.68
C TYR A 42 10.94 2.76 -25.75
N LYS A 43 9.83 2.09 -26.07
CA LYS A 43 9.73 0.61 -26.19
C LYS A 43 10.33 -0.12 -24.99
N PRO A 44 9.86 0.15 -23.77
CA PRO A 44 10.35 -0.55 -22.59
C PRO A 44 9.89 -2.03 -22.60
N ASP A 45 10.62 -2.89 -21.91
CA ASP A 45 10.20 -4.27 -21.65
C ASP A 45 9.10 -4.35 -20.60
N ALA A 46 9.13 -3.43 -19.62
CA ALA A 46 8.15 -3.35 -18.55
C ALA A 46 7.92 -1.89 -18.10
N VAL A 47 6.74 -1.62 -17.57
CA VAL A 47 6.39 -0.37 -16.90
C VAL A 47 6.29 -0.62 -15.41
N LEU A 48 7.14 0.05 -14.62
CA LEU A 48 7.02 0.10 -13.16
C LEU A 48 6.21 1.35 -12.76
N ASN A 49 5.02 1.11 -12.25
CA ASN A 49 4.14 2.15 -11.73
C ASN A 49 4.44 2.39 -10.24
N VAL A 50 4.95 3.55 -9.92
CA VAL A 50 5.15 4.08 -8.56
C VAL A 50 4.42 5.41 -8.38
N ALA A 51 3.35 5.63 -9.17
CA ALA A 51 2.45 6.76 -9.02
C ALA A 51 1.47 6.50 -7.85
N LEU A 52 0.50 7.40 -7.69
CA LEU A 52 -0.59 7.15 -6.77
C LEU A 52 -1.52 6.03 -7.30
N PRO A 53 -2.27 5.34 -6.43
CA PRO A 53 -3.12 4.20 -6.82
C PRO A 53 -4.22 4.57 -7.83
N TYR A 54 -4.59 5.83 -7.92
CA TYR A 54 -5.60 6.34 -8.85
C TYR A 54 -5.27 6.09 -10.34
N GLN A 55 -3.98 5.97 -10.70
CA GLN A 55 -3.51 5.83 -12.07
C GLN A 55 -3.28 4.38 -12.53
N ASP A 56 -3.48 3.40 -11.65
CA ASP A 56 -3.13 2.00 -11.95
C ASP A 56 -3.83 1.48 -13.20
N LEU A 57 -5.16 1.66 -13.29
CA LEU A 57 -5.93 1.10 -14.41
C LEU A 57 -5.62 1.78 -15.74
N THR A 58 -5.38 3.09 -15.75
CA THR A 58 -5.00 3.82 -16.98
C THR A 58 -3.63 3.40 -17.49
N ILE A 59 -2.69 3.13 -16.58
CA ILE A 59 -1.37 2.63 -16.94
C ILE A 59 -1.47 1.17 -17.42
N MET A 60 -2.29 0.31 -16.78
CA MET A 60 -2.54 -1.05 -17.23
C MET A 60 -3.17 -1.09 -18.63
N ASP A 61 -4.14 -0.20 -18.93
CA ASP A 61 -4.73 -0.07 -20.26
C ASP A 61 -3.68 0.29 -21.32
N ALA A 62 -2.78 1.21 -21.00
CA ALA A 62 -1.70 1.60 -21.91
C ALA A 62 -0.70 0.46 -22.13
N CYS A 63 -0.34 -0.28 -21.07
CA CYS A 63 0.54 -1.44 -21.16
C CYS A 63 -0.04 -2.54 -22.05
N LEU A 64 -1.32 -2.89 -21.84
CA LEU A 64 -2.03 -3.85 -22.69
C LEU A 64 -2.06 -3.41 -24.16
N ALA A 65 -2.39 -2.15 -24.43
CA ALA A 65 -2.46 -1.62 -25.79
C ALA A 65 -1.11 -1.60 -26.51
N CYS A 66 -0.01 -1.51 -25.76
CA CYS A 66 1.36 -1.46 -26.31
C CYS A 66 2.10 -2.80 -26.25
N GLY A 67 1.54 -3.83 -25.60
CA GLY A 67 2.19 -5.12 -25.47
C GLY A 67 3.38 -5.11 -24.50
N VAL A 68 3.25 -4.49 -23.34
CA VAL A 68 4.32 -4.27 -22.37
C VAL A 68 3.90 -4.81 -21.00
N ASP A 69 4.82 -5.42 -20.26
CA ASP A 69 4.60 -5.93 -18.92
C ASP A 69 4.36 -4.77 -17.92
N TYR A 70 3.59 -5.06 -16.87
CA TYR A 70 3.19 -4.09 -15.86
C TYR A 70 3.63 -4.52 -14.45
N ILE A 71 4.07 -3.57 -13.63
CA ILE A 71 4.40 -3.77 -12.22
C ILE A 71 3.92 -2.55 -11.44
N ASP A 72 3.25 -2.76 -10.31
CA ASP A 72 2.88 -1.69 -9.37
C ASP A 72 3.30 -2.01 -7.93
N THR A 73 3.05 -1.06 -7.03
CA THR A 73 3.41 -1.16 -5.61
C THR A 73 2.21 -1.01 -4.68
N ALA A 74 1.00 -0.84 -5.20
CA ALA A 74 -0.24 -0.67 -4.43
C ALA A 74 -1.44 -1.14 -5.24
N ASN A 75 -2.60 -1.26 -4.59
CA ASN A 75 -3.86 -1.55 -5.26
C ASN A 75 -4.51 -0.25 -5.80
N TYR A 76 -5.32 -0.41 -6.86
CA TYR A 76 -6.11 0.68 -7.40
C TYR A 76 -7.12 1.20 -6.38
N GLU A 77 -7.23 2.50 -6.31
CA GLU A 77 -8.26 3.21 -5.56
C GLU A 77 -8.99 4.18 -6.50
N CYS A 78 -10.32 4.22 -6.42
CA CYS A 78 -11.08 5.22 -7.15
C CYS A 78 -10.82 6.60 -6.54
N GLU A 79 -10.40 7.58 -7.36
CA GLU A 79 -10.08 8.93 -6.91
C GLU A 79 -11.31 9.66 -6.31
N ASP A 80 -12.51 9.38 -6.83
CA ASP A 80 -13.76 9.95 -6.37
C ASP A 80 -14.72 8.88 -5.84
N THR A 81 -14.50 8.46 -4.58
CA THR A 81 -15.36 7.50 -3.89
C THR A 81 -16.72 8.10 -3.50
N GLU A 82 -16.89 9.41 -3.56
CA GLU A 82 -18.16 10.09 -3.32
C GLU A 82 -19.05 10.14 -4.59
N ASP A 83 -18.49 9.89 -5.79
CA ASP A 83 -19.28 9.69 -6.99
C ASP A 83 -20.27 8.53 -6.79
N PRO A 84 -21.59 8.74 -6.87
CA PRO A 84 -22.59 7.71 -6.58
C PRO A 84 -22.42 6.44 -7.42
N LYS A 85 -21.90 6.56 -8.65
CA LYS A 85 -21.64 5.41 -9.54
C LYS A 85 -20.52 4.54 -8.98
N TRP A 86 -19.40 5.13 -8.63
CA TRP A 86 -18.24 4.41 -8.09
C TRP A 86 -18.52 3.89 -6.69
N ARG A 87 -19.20 4.68 -5.86
CA ARG A 87 -19.63 4.27 -4.54
C ARG A 87 -20.52 3.03 -4.57
N ALA A 88 -21.51 2.97 -5.48
CA ALA A 88 -22.38 1.80 -5.63
C ALA A 88 -21.60 0.54 -6.06
N ILE A 89 -20.62 0.68 -6.94
CA ILE A 89 -19.75 -0.43 -7.36
C ILE A 89 -18.92 -0.90 -6.17
N TYR A 90 -18.30 0.03 -5.45
CA TYR A 90 -17.49 -0.24 -4.27
C TYR A 90 -18.31 -0.94 -3.16
N GLU A 91 -19.48 -0.39 -2.79
CA GLU A 91 -20.34 -0.97 -1.77
C GLU A 91 -20.80 -2.39 -2.12
N LYS A 92 -21.18 -2.62 -3.39
CA LYS A 92 -21.51 -3.95 -3.88
C LYS A 92 -20.35 -4.92 -3.68
N ARG A 93 -19.15 -4.49 -4.00
CA ARG A 93 -17.95 -5.29 -3.89
C ARG A 93 -17.58 -5.62 -2.44
N CYS A 94 -17.61 -4.63 -1.56
CA CYS A 94 -17.39 -4.85 -0.13
C CYS A 94 -18.39 -5.88 0.43
N LYS A 95 -19.66 -5.80 0.00
CA LYS A 95 -20.68 -6.76 0.39
C LYS A 95 -20.38 -8.17 -0.12
N GLU A 96 -19.92 -8.32 -1.36
CA GLU A 96 -19.55 -9.61 -1.96
C GLU A 96 -18.34 -10.23 -1.25
N LEU A 97 -17.39 -9.43 -0.85
CA LEU A 97 -16.17 -9.85 -0.16
C LEU A 97 -16.35 -9.98 1.35
N GLY A 98 -17.42 -9.41 1.92
CA GLY A 98 -17.72 -9.48 3.35
C GLY A 98 -16.88 -8.55 4.23
N PHE A 99 -16.35 -7.44 3.67
CA PHE A 99 -15.62 -6.41 4.42
C PHE A 99 -15.89 -5.02 3.86
N THR A 100 -15.46 -3.97 4.57
CA THR A 100 -15.72 -2.55 4.24
C THR A 100 -14.46 -1.72 4.03
N ALA A 101 -13.31 -2.35 3.84
CA ALA A 101 -12.07 -1.65 3.55
C ALA A 101 -12.07 -1.01 2.16
N TYR A 102 -11.39 0.13 2.02
CA TYR A 102 -11.33 0.87 0.77
C TYR A 102 -10.30 0.32 -0.22
N PHE A 103 -9.46 -0.62 0.18
CA PHE A 103 -8.37 -1.18 -0.61
C PHE A 103 -8.72 -2.59 -1.07
N ASP A 104 -8.67 -2.83 -2.38
CA ASP A 104 -9.13 -4.07 -3.00
C ASP A 104 -8.44 -4.27 -4.36
N TYR A 105 -7.74 -5.39 -4.54
CA TYR A 105 -7.09 -5.73 -5.81
C TYR A 105 -8.02 -6.18 -6.92
N SER A 106 -9.29 -6.36 -6.67
CA SER A 106 -10.22 -6.91 -7.66
C SER A 106 -10.36 -6.07 -8.91
N TRP A 107 -10.14 -4.75 -8.81
CA TRP A 107 -10.09 -3.87 -9.96
C TRP A 107 -8.98 -4.27 -10.93
N GLN A 108 -7.78 -4.50 -10.42
CA GLN A 108 -6.64 -4.91 -11.22
C GLN A 108 -6.75 -6.38 -11.65
N TRP A 109 -7.29 -7.26 -10.80
CA TRP A 109 -7.55 -8.65 -11.19
C TRP A 109 -8.59 -8.82 -12.28
N ALA A 110 -9.47 -7.84 -12.51
CA ALA A 110 -10.36 -7.82 -13.67
C ALA A 110 -9.60 -7.80 -15.01
N TYR A 111 -8.32 -7.45 -14.99
CA TYR A 111 -7.43 -7.46 -16.15
C TYR A 111 -6.75 -8.81 -16.40
N GLN A 112 -6.88 -9.78 -15.49
CA GLN A 112 -6.14 -11.05 -15.53
C GLN A 112 -6.24 -11.76 -16.88
N GLU A 113 -7.45 -11.95 -17.39
CA GLU A 113 -7.62 -12.67 -18.67
C GLU A 113 -7.08 -11.86 -19.85
N LYS A 114 -7.21 -10.53 -19.83
CA LYS A 114 -6.67 -9.65 -20.88
C LYS A 114 -5.15 -9.74 -20.97
N PHE A 115 -4.44 -9.67 -19.82
CA PHE A 115 -2.98 -9.83 -19.78
C PHE A 115 -2.56 -11.22 -20.20
N LYS A 116 -3.26 -12.25 -19.77
CA LYS A 116 -2.99 -13.65 -20.12
C LYS A 116 -3.18 -13.91 -21.62
N GLU A 117 -4.27 -13.42 -22.23
CA GLU A 117 -4.52 -13.53 -23.66
C GLU A 117 -3.48 -12.77 -24.49
N ALA A 118 -3.00 -11.65 -24.01
CA ALA A 118 -1.93 -10.87 -24.62
C ALA A 118 -0.53 -11.49 -24.44
N GLY A 119 -0.39 -12.53 -23.60
CA GLY A 119 0.91 -13.12 -23.24
C GLY A 119 1.78 -12.20 -22.38
N LEU A 120 1.16 -11.29 -21.64
CA LEU A 120 1.82 -10.29 -20.80
C LEU A 120 1.71 -10.66 -19.31
N THR A 121 2.62 -10.10 -18.52
CA THR A 121 2.65 -10.24 -17.07
C THR A 121 2.25 -8.95 -16.39
N ALA A 122 1.38 -9.03 -15.37
CA ALA A 122 1.15 -7.96 -14.42
C ALA A 122 1.54 -8.45 -13.01
N ILE A 123 2.46 -7.73 -12.35
CA ILE A 123 2.86 -7.99 -10.97
C ILE A 123 2.24 -6.87 -10.13
N LEU A 124 1.33 -7.26 -9.23
CA LEU A 124 0.57 -6.32 -8.41
C LEU A 124 1.13 -6.27 -6.99
N GLY A 125 1.19 -5.08 -6.39
CA GLY A 125 1.62 -4.89 -5.03
C GLY A 125 3.07 -5.30 -4.77
N SER A 126 4.00 -4.91 -5.64
CA SER A 126 5.43 -5.27 -5.54
C SER A 126 6.21 -4.25 -4.70
N GLY A 127 5.71 -3.96 -3.49
CA GLY A 127 6.36 -3.12 -2.49
C GLY A 127 7.01 -3.95 -1.38
N PHE A 128 7.01 -3.41 -0.18
CA PHE A 128 7.43 -4.14 1.01
C PHE A 128 6.22 -4.85 1.64
N ASP A 129 5.22 -4.11 1.98
CA ASP A 129 3.87 -4.50 2.39
C ASP A 129 2.87 -3.62 1.59
N PRO A 130 2.22 -4.21 0.59
CA PRO A 130 2.35 -5.58 0.06
C PRO A 130 3.64 -5.80 -0.75
N GLY A 131 4.02 -7.06 -0.89
CA GLY A 131 5.11 -7.50 -1.77
C GLY A 131 6.12 -8.41 -1.08
N VAL A 132 7.09 -7.88 -0.35
CA VAL A 132 8.10 -8.69 0.36
C VAL A 132 7.45 -9.61 1.39
N THR A 133 6.40 -9.17 2.10
CA THR A 133 5.61 -9.98 3.02
C THR A 133 4.97 -11.20 2.35
N SER A 134 4.49 -11.04 1.11
CA SER A 134 3.99 -12.14 0.28
C SER A 134 5.12 -13.09 -0.13
N VAL A 135 6.30 -12.57 -0.46
CA VAL A 135 7.49 -13.38 -0.76
C VAL A 135 7.95 -14.16 0.47
N TYR A 136 7.94 -13.55 1.66
CA TYR A 136 8.23 -14.26 2.91
C TYR A 136 7.25 -15.41 3.15
N SER A 137 5.98 -15.20 2.88
CA SER A 137 4.93 -16.21 3.03
C SER A 137 5.14 -17.40 2.08
N ALA A 138 5.43 -17.13 0.81
CA ALA A 138 5.76 -18.17 -0.16
C ALA A 138 7.06 -18.91 0.18
N TYR A 139 8.07 -18.19 0.65
CA TYR A 139 9.35 -18.76 1.08
C TYR A 139 9.17 -19.63 2.34
N ALA A 140 8.39 -19.14 3.32
CA ALA A 140 8.09 -19.91 4.53
C ALA A 140 7.37 -21.21 4.20
N LEU A 141 6.33 -21.16 3.36
CA LEU A 141 5.58 -22.34 2.94
C LEU A 141 6.50 -23.35 2.22
N LYS A 142 7.35 -22.86 1.31
CA LYS A 142 8.24 -23.73 0.54
C LYS A 142 9.32 -24.42 1.38
N HIS A 143 9.88 -23.73 2.39
CA HIS A 143 11.10 -24.19 3.05
C HIS A 143 10.93 -24.61 4.50
N TYR A 144 9.94 -24.07 5.20
CA TYR A 144 9.83 -24.22 6.65
C TYR A 144 8.57 -24.90 7.14
N PHE A 145 7.52 -24.98 6.32
CA PHE A 145 6.24 -25.55 6.72
C PHE A 145 5.72 -26.55 5.68
N ASP A 146 4.96 -27.53 6.15
CA ASP A 146 4.09 -28.35 5.30
C ASP A 146 2.71 -27.68 5.17
N GLU A 147 2.25 -27.01 6.24
CA GLU A 147 1.04 -26.19 6.29
C GLU A 147 1.27 -24.96 7.15
N ILE A 148 0.90 -23.78 6.64
CA ILE A 148 0.86 -22.53 7.42
C ILE A 148 -0.57 -22.34 7.91
N HIS A 149 -0.74 -22.22 9.22
CA HIS A 149 -2.06 -22.01 9.84
C HIS A 149 -2.33 -20.52 10.10
N THR A 150 -1.34 -19.75 10.53
CA THR A 150 -1.53 -18.31 10.78
C THR A 150 -0.37 -17.49 10.27
N ILE A 151 -0.69 -16.27 9.85
CA ILE A 151 0.28 -15.24 9.47
C ILE A 151 -0.09 -13.96 10.22
N ASP A 152 0.83 -13.44 11.01
CA ASP A 152 0.74 -12.09 11.56
C ASP A 152 1.83 -11.24 10.89
N ILE A 153 1.41 -10.26 10.10
CA ILE A 153 2.28 -9.32 9.41
C ILE A 153 2.50 -8.14 10.35
N LEU A 154 3.76 -7.78 10.57
CA LEU A 154 4.15 -6.74 11.50
C LEU A 154 4.96 -5.68 10.77
N ASP A 155 4.41 -4.48 10.62
CA ASP A 155 5.11 -3.29 10.12
C ASP A 155 5.50 -2.39 11.29
N CYS A 156 6.79 -2.40 11.62
CA CYS A 156 7.34 -1.54 12.65
C CYS A 156 8.24 -0.47 12.05
N ASN A 157 7.77 0.77 12.03
CA ASN A 157 8.61 1.93 11.78
C ASN A 157 9.09 2.51 13.12
N GLY A 158 10.33 2.20 13.49
CA GLY A 158 10.98 2.73 14.71
C GLY A 158 11.80 3.99 14.47
N GLY A 159 11.73 4.59 13.27
CA GLY A 159 12.46 5.81 12.94
C GLY A 159 11.82 7.07 13.52
N ASP A 160 12.68 8.05 13.83
CA ASP A 160 12.30 9.42 14.24
C ASP A 160 12.83 10.42 13.21
N HIS A 161 11.95 11.15 12.56
CA HIS A 161 12.24 12.21 11.60
C HIS A 161 12.27 13.61 12.24
N GLY A 162 11.99 13.74 13.53
CA GLY A 162 12.03 14.99 14.31
C GLY A 162 10.86 15.94 14.09
N TYR A 163 9.80 15.51 13.40
CA TYR A 163 8.54 16.26 13.35
C TYR A 163 7.55 15.73 14.39
N PRO A 164 6.76 16.60 15.05
CA PRO A 164 5.71 16.16 15.96
C PRO A 164 4.68 15.26 15.27
N PHE A 165 4.40 15.54 13.99
CA PHE A 165 3.47 14.80 13.17
C PHE A 165 3.91 14.85 11.69
N ALA A 166 4.05 13.71 11.06
CA ALA A 166 4.28 13.54 9.63
C ALA A 166 3.92 12.11 9.23
N THR A 167 3.76 11.88 7.94
CA THR A 167 3.46 10.56 7.37
C THR A 167 4.62 10.09 6.50
N ASN A 168 4.93 8.80 6.51
CA ASN A 168 6.09 8.26 5.78
C ASN A 168 5.85 8.09 4.27
N PHE A 169 4.60 8.12 3.85
CA PHE A 169 4.15 8.10 2.45
C PHE A 169 3.05 9.12 2.24
N ASN A 170 2.31 9.06 1.13
CA ASN A 170 1.29 10.06 0.80
C ASN A 170 0.39 10.36 2.00
N PRO A 171 0.34 11.62 2.47
CA PRO A 171 -0.40 11.95 3.71
C PRO A 171 -1.87 11.59 3.67
N GLU A 172 -2.55 11.83 2.55
CA GLU A 172 -3.97 11.54 2.39
C GLU A 172 -4.24 10.03 2.50
N ILE A 173 -3.45 9.22 1.81
CA ILE A 173 -3.59 7.75 1.84
C ILE A 173 -3.33 7.24 3.26
N ASN A 174 -2.22 7.65 3.88
CA ASN A 174 -1.90 7.25 5.25
C ASN A 174 -2.99 7.63 6.25
N LEU A 175 -3.48 8.87 6.19
CA LEU A 175 -4.51 9.35 7.14
C LEU A 175 -5.83 8.60 6.96
N ARG A 176 -6.24 8.30 5.73
CA ARG A 176 -7.46 7.53 5.45
C ARG A 176 -7.34 6.08 5.87
N GLU A 177 -6.21 5.44 5.59
CA GLU A 177 -5.91 4.07 6.00
C GLU A 177 -6.00 3.90 7.52
N VAL A 178 -5.32 4.76 8.27
CA VAL A 178 -5.31 4.70 9.74
C VAL A 178 -6.67 5.03 10.36
N SER A 179 -7.50 5.84 9.68
CA SER A 179 -8.85 6.20 10.12
C SER A 179 -9.92 5.19 9.68
N ALA A 180 -9.58 4.25 8.79
CA ALA A 180 -10.51 3.24 8.31
C ALA A 180 -10.70 2.11 9.33
N ASN A 181 -11.80 1.37 9.17
CA ASN A 181 -12.01 0.13 9.90
C ASN A 181 -10.87 -0.86 9.60
N GLY A 182 -10.37 -1.50 10.65
CA GLY A 182 -9.47 -2.62 10.50
C GLY A 182 -10.22 -3.87 10.05
N SER A 183 -9.52 -4.80 9.43
CA SER A 183 -10.09 -6.13 9.19
C SER A 183 -8.99 -7.19 9.13
N TYR A 184 -9.38 -8.44 9.38
CA TYR A 184 -8.50 -9.58 9.28
C TYR A 184 -9.24 -10.81 8.78
N TRP A 185 -8.49 -11.74 8.20
CA TRP A 185 -9.01 -13.02 7.74
C TRP A 185 -8.91 -14.07 8.83
N THR A 186 -10.02 -14.80 9.09
CA THR A 186 -10.01 -15.96 10.00
C THR A 186 -11.08 -16.98 9.60
N ASP A 187 -10.71 -18.27 9.62
CA ASP A 187 -11.61 -19.43 9.41
C ASP A 187 -12.52 -19.26 8.18
N GLY A 188 -11.97 -18.77 7.06
CA GLY A 188 -12.68 -18.65 5.80
C GLY A 188 -13.53 -17.39 5.63
N HIS A 189 -13.45 -16.41 6.54
CA HIS A 189 -14.22 -15.17 6.45
C HIS A 189 -13.44 -13.97 6.97
N TRP A 190 -13.91 -12.78 6.58
CA TRP A 190 -13.41 -11.51 7.08
C TRP A 190 -14.09 -11.11 8.37
N VAL A 191 -13.32 -10.55 9.30
CA VAL A 191 -13.81 -9.92 10.53
C VAL A 191 -13.38 -8.47 10.52
N GLU A 192 -14.35 -7.58 10.65
CA GLU A 192 -14.12 -6.13 10.72
C GLU A 192 -13.95 -5.68 12.18
N THR A 193 -13.11 -4.68 12.41
CA THR A 193 -12.89 -4.00 13.68
C THR A 193 -13.07 -2.49 13.50
N LYS A 194 -13.28 -1.76 14.58
CA LYS A 194 -13.21 -0.29 14.53
C LYS A 194 -11.77 0.17 14.29
N PRO A 195 -11.58 1.40 13.80
CA PRO A 195 -10.24 1.95 13.62
C PRO A 195 -9.42 1.85 14.90
N MET A 196 -8.20 1.31 14.80
CA MET A 196 -7.24 1.20 15.90
C MET A 196 -7.76 0.47 17.17
N GLU A 197 -8.84 -0.33 17.07
CA GLU A 197 -9.48 -1.00 18.21
C GLU A 197 -8.59 -2.06 18.85
N TRP A 198 -7.87 -2.82 18.05
CA TRP A 198 -6.99 -3.87 18.53
C TRP A 198 -5.56 -3.37 18.66
N ARG A 199 -5.08 -3.37 19.89
CA ARG A 199 -3.69 -3.05 20.24
C ARG A 199 -3.00 -4.28 20.80
N ALA A 200 -1.76 -4.49 20.39
CA ALA A 200 -0.86 -5.49 20.94
C ALA A 200 0.52 -4.88 21.16
N GLN A 201 1.37 -5.55 21.92
CA GLN A 201 2.78 -5.17 22.10
C GLN A 201 3.67 -6.25 21.52
N TYR A 202 4.77 -5.83 20.90
CA TYR A 202 5.78 -6.72 20.38
C TYR A 202 7.19 -6.14 20.60
N ASN A 203 8.13 -7.01 20.93
CA ASN A 203 9.54 -6.62 21.04
C ASN A 203 10.27 -6.90 19.74
N PHE A 204 10.38 -5.88 18.89
CA PHE A 204 11.00 -5.97 17.58
C PHE A 204 12.52 -6.01 17.69
N ASP A 205 13.15 -6.96 17.00
CA ASP A 205 14.61 -7.04 16.96
C ASP A 205 15.22 -5.72 16.45
N GLN A 206 16.22 -5.23 17.17
CA GLN A 206 16.96 -3.98 16.93
C GLN A 206 16.12 -2.67 17.01
N VAL A 207 14.84 -2.74 17.35
CA VAL A 207 13.96 -1.57 17.56
C VAL A 207 13.47 -1.49 19.00
N GLY A 208 13.21 -2.65 19.64
CA GLY A 208 12.67 -2.73 20.98
C GLY A 208 11.14 -2.88 21.02
N GLU A 209 10.59 -2.75 22.24
CA GLU A 209 9.16 -2.91 22.47
C GLU A 209 8.36 -1.75 21.88
N LYS A 210 7.32 -2.07 21.11
CA LYS A 210 6.40 -1.12 20.50
C LYS A 210 4.96 -1.60 20.63
N ASP A 211 4.05 -0.64 20.74
CA ASP A 211 2.63 -0.86 20.53
C ASP A 211 2.36 -0.95 19.04
N MET A 212 1.58 -1.94 18.64
CA MET A 212 1.11 -2.14 17.29
C MET A 212 -0.42 -2.25 17.25
N TYR A 213 -1.00 -1.81 16.16
CA TYR A 213 -2.45 -1.72 15.98
C TYR A 213 -2.87 -2.51 14.75
N LEU A 214 -3.98 -3.24 14.87
CA LEU A 214 -4.54 -3.99 13.75
C LEU A 214 -5.19 -3.03 12.77
N LEU A 215 -4.77 -3.16 11.50
CA LEU A 215 -5.34 -2.47 10.35
C LEU A 215 -5.82 -3.50 9.31
N HIS A 216 -6.63 -3.06 8.35
CA HIS A 216 -6.75 -3.78 7.09
C HIS A 216 -5.51 -3.53 6.25
N HIS A 217 -5.07 -4.55 5.50
CA HIS A 217 -4.02 -4.36 4.50
C HIS A 217 -4.21 -5.34 3.34
N GLU A 218 -3.92 -4.89 2.13
CA GLU A 218 -4.33 -5.54 0.90
C GLU A 218 -3.67 -6.90 0.63
N GLU A 219 -2.46 -7.17 1.13
CA GLU A 219 -1.84 -8.48 0.93
C GLU A 219 -2.60 -9.62 1.61
N ILE A 220 -3.42 -9.32 2.62
CA ILE A 220 -4.27 -10.33 3.27
C ILE A 220 -5.16 -11.02 2.25
N GLU A 221 -5.68 -10.29 1.25
CA GLU A 221 -6.53 -10.85 0.19
C GLU A 221 -5.80 -11.92 -0.61
N SER A 222 -4.59 -11.60 -1.09
CA SER A 222 -3.80 -12.52 -1.90
C SER A 222 -3.31 -13.72 -1.10
N LEU A 223 -2.93 -13.52 0.16
CA LEU A 223 -2.48 -14.58 1.06
C LEU A 223 -3.64 -15.53 1.42
N ALA A 224 -4.82 -14.99 1.74
CA ALA A 224 -6.01 -15.79 2.02
C ALA A 224 -6.42 -16.67 0.83
N LYS A 225 -6.25 -16.15 -0.38
CA LYS A 225 -6.57 -16.87 -1.62
C LYS A 225 -5.55 -17.94 -1.97
N ASN A 226 -4.25 -17.70 -1.70
CA ASN A 226 -3.17 -18.49 -2.27
C ASN A 226 -2.42 -19.38 -1.25
N ILE A 227 -2.64 -19.23 0.06
CA ILE A 227 -2.03 -20.09 1.07
C ILE A 227 -3.05 -21.19 1.47
N PRO A 228 -2.84 -22.45 1.04
CA PRO A 228 -3.76 -23.54 1.36
C PRO A 228 -3.85 -23.80 2.87
N GLY A 229 -5.06 -23.97 3.38
CA GLY A 229 -5.27 -24.34 4.79
C GLY A 229 -5.07 -23.21 5.80
N ILE A 230 -4.88 -21.97 5.32
CA ILE A 230 -4.71 -20.80 6.20
C ILE A 230 -5.98 -20.60 7.06
N LYS A 231 -5.76 -20.39 8.35
CA LYS A 231 -6.82 -20.18 9.34
C LYS A 231 -6.97 -18.75 9.78
N ARG A 232 -5.85 -17.98 9.81
CA ARG A 232 -5.88 -16.57 10.21
C ARG A 232 -4.74 -15.79 9.58
N ILE A 233 -5.06 -14.57 9.10
CA ILE A 233 -4.09 -13.58 8.65
C ILE A 233 -4.46 -12.24 9.26
N ARG A 234 -3.47 -11.55 9.86
CA ARG A 234 -3.63 -10.21 10.45
C ARG A 234 -2.47 -9.33 10.03
N PHE A 235 -2.75 -8.04 9.90
CA PHE A 235 -1.73 -7.01 9.70
C PHE A 235 -1.71 -6.04 10.87
N PHE A 236 -0.53 -5.69 11.32
CA PHE A 236 -0.31 -4.74 12.41
C PHE A 236 0.74 -3.71 12.02
N MET A 237 0.44 -2.45 12.30
CA MET A 237 1.37 -1.34 12.13
C MET A 237 1.64 -0.63 13.47
N THR A 238 2.85 -0.11 13.63
CA THR A 238 3.24 0.63 14.85
C THR A 238 3.07 2.11 14.66
N PHE A 239 2.62 2.79 15.70
CA PHE A 239 2.49 4.26 15.75
C PHE A 239 3.07 4.82 17.04
N GLY A 240 3.79 5.93 16.92
CA GLY A 240 4.28 6.69 18.06
C GLY A 240 3.14 7.45 18.77
N GLN A 241 3.27 7.68 20.08
CA GLN A 241 2.25 8.39 20.86
C GLN A 241 1.98 9.81 20.34
N SER A 242 3.01 10.51 19.85
CA SER A 242 2.83 11.83 19.23
C SER A 242 1.92 11.74 18.02
N TYR A 243 2.14 10.77 17.12
CA TYR A 243 1.30 10.55 15.95
C TYR A 243 -0.16 10.30 16.35
N LEU A 244 -0.41 9.37 17.27
CA LEU A 244 -1.76 9.03 17.72
C LEU A 244 -2.50 10.23 18.34
N THR A 245 -1.78 11.04 19.12
CA THR A 245 -2.35 12.23 19.75
C THR A 245 -2.77 13.27 18.70
N HIS A 246 -1.94 13.51 17.69
CA HIS A 246 -2.29 14.45 16.61
C HIS A 246 -3.41 13.91 15.74
N MET A 247 -3.37 12.63 15.38
CA MET A 247 -4.45 11.97 14.62
C MET A 247 -5.80 12.17 15.31
N LYS A 248 -5.86 11.88 16.61
CA LYS A 248 -7.11 12.05 17.38
C LYS A 248 -7.59 13.49 17.39
N CYS A 249 -6.69 14.44 17.57
CA CYS A 249 -7.04 15.86 17.52
C CYS A 249 -7.58 16.28 16.13
N LEU A 250 -6.92 15.84 15.06
CA LEU A 250 -7.34 16.16 13.68
C LEU A 250 -8.69 15.53 13.34
N GLU A 251 -8.93 14.30 13.81
CA GLU A 251 -10.24 13.65 13.69
C GLU A 251 -11.33 14.42 14.44
N ASP A 252 -11.09 14.74 15.71
CA ASP A 252 -12.07 15.44 16.58
C ASP A 252 -12.49 16.82 16.05
N VAL A 253 -11.59 17.53 15.37
CA VAL A 253 -11.88 18.83 14.74
C VAL A 253 -12.35 18.71 13.29
N GLY A 254 -12.47 17.50 12.74
CA GLY A 254 -12.97 17.25 11.40
C GLY A 254 -11.97 17.54 10.26
N MET A 255 -10.66 17.63 10.55
CA MET A 255 -9.64 17.86 9.53
C MET A 255 -9.37 16.63 8.65
N LEU A 256 -9.82 15.43 9.06
CA LEU A 256 -9.69 14.21 8.26
C LEU A 256 -10.88 13.98 7.32
N ARG A 257 -11.84 14.88 7.26
CA ARG A 257 -13.01 14.77 6.37
C ARG A 257 -12.60 14.85 4.92
N THR A 258 -13.20 13.96 4.11
CA THR A 258 -13.05 13.89 2.65
C THR A 258 -14.18 14.61 1.90
N ASP A 259 -15.31 14.90 2.59
CA ASP A 259 -16.40 15.68 2.03
C ASP A 259 -16.10 17.18 2.08
N PRO A 260 -16.53 17.94 1.07
CA PRO A 260 -16.26 19.37 1.00
C PRO A 260 -17.05 20.18 2.01
N ILE A 261 -16.45 21.26 2.50
CA ILE A 261 -17.08 22.29 3.32
C ILE A 261 -17.03 23.67 2.63
N MET A 262 -17.96 24.55 2.94
CA MET A 262 -17.96 25.92 2.41
C MET A 262 -17.21 26.85 3.37
N VAL A 263 -16.16 27.50 2.90
CA VAL A 263 -15.39 28.53 3.64
C VAL A 263 -15.33 29.78 2.78
N ASP A 264 -15.95 30.87 3.25
CA ASP A 264 -16.02 32.16 2.53
C ASP A 264 -16.47 32.03 1.06
N GLY A 265 -17.47 31.18 0.83
CA GLY A 265 -18.05 30.94 -0.49
C GLY A 265 -17.20 30.07 -1.43
N LYS A 266 -16.12 29.44 -0.94
CA LYS A 266 -15.30 28.48 -1.64
C LYS A 266 -15.49 27.09 -1.06
N GLU A 267 -15.54 26.10 -1.93
CA GLU A 267 -15.55 24.70 -1.55
C GLU A 267 -14.13 24.25 -1.18
N ILE A 268 -13.96 23.65 -0.02
CA ILE A 268 -12.68 23.18 0.51
C ILE A 268 -12.87 21.78 1.09
N VAL A 269 -11.99 20.85 0.73
CA VAL A 269 -11.93 19.51 1.34
C VAL A 269 -10.87 19.54 2.45
N PRO A 270 -11.25 19.34 3.74
CA PRO A 270 -10.34 19.51 4.87
C PRO A 270 -9.06 18.68 4.79
N ILE A 271 -9.14 17.39 4.43
CA ILE A 271 -7.97 16.52 4.33
C ILE A 271 -6.98 16.99 3.24
N GLN A 272 -7.45 17.63 2.17
CA GLN A 272 -6.58 18.16 1.12
C GLN A 272 -5.78 19.36 1.63
N VAL A 273 -6.38 20.21 2.49
CA VAL A 273 -5.66 21.29 3.15
C VAL A 273 -4.59 20.73 4.07
N LEU A 274 -4.94 19.73 4.87
CA LEU A 274 -4.00 19.08 5.79
C LEU A 274 -2.83 18.46 5.03
N LYS A 275 -3.07 17.78 3.91
CA LYS A 275 -2.05 17.20 3.05
C LYS A 275 -1.01 18.23 2.58
N GLU A 276 -1.45 19.42 2.20
CA GLU A 276 -0.55 20.50 1.74
C GLU A 276 0.25 21.15 2.90
N LEU A 277 -0.22 21.01 4.13
CA LEU A 277 0.48 21.52 5.32
C LEU A 277 1.51 20.55 5.88
N LEU A 278 1.37 19.27 5.63
CA LEU A 278 2.28 18.24 6.14
C LEU A 278 3.62 18.25 5.39
N PRO A 279 4.71 17.84 6.05
CA PRO A 279 6.00 17.66 5.39
C PRO A 279 5.90 16.68 4.21
N ASP A 280 6.55 17.00 3.10
CA ASP A 280 6.70 16.06 1.99
C ASP A 280 7.42 14.79 2.48
N PRO A 281 6.82 13.59 2.38
CA PRO A 281 7.44 12.34 2.80
C PRO A 281 8.83 12.12 2.20
N ALA A 282 9.07 12.55 0.96
CA ALA A 282 10.37 12.46 0.31
C ALA A 282 11.48 13.26 1.04
N SER A 283 11.09 14.23 1.90
CA SER A 283 12.02 15.03 2.70
C SER A 283 12.44 14.35 4.02
N LEU A 284 11.74 13.30 4.44
CA LEU A 284 11.95 12.67 5.74
C LEU A 284 13.17 11.75 5.77
N GLY A 285 13.41 10.98 4.71
CA GLY A 285 14.46 9.95 4.66
C GLY A 285 15.85 10.46 5.10
N PRO A 286 16.35 11.60 4.60
CA PRO A 286 17.68 12.10 4.97
C PRO A 286 17.85 12.50 6.44
N ARG A 287 16.74 12.68 7.17
CA ARG A 287 16.72 13.13 8.57
C ARG A 287 16.23 12.09 9.55
N THR A 288 15.66 10.99 9.05
CA THR A 288 15.17 9.91 9.88
C THR A 288 16.33 9.18 10.57
N VAL A 289 16.22 9.02 11.87
CA VAL A 289 17.15 8.26 12.71
C VAL A 289 16.38 7.12 13.37
N GLY A 290 16.94 5.92 13.32
CA GLY A 290 16.30 4.72 13.87
C GLY A 290 16.24 3.61 12.83
N LYS A 291 15.44 2.60 13.10
CA LYS A 291 15.32 1.40 12.27
C LYS A 291 13.86 1.04 12.02
N THR A 292 13.63 0.44 10.88
CA THR A 292 12.38 -0.19 10.52
C THR A 292 12.54 -1.70 10.63
N ASN A 293 11.55 -2.41 11.16
CA ASN A 293 11.52 -3.87 11.20
C ASN A 293 10.18 -4.34 10.67
N ILE A 294 10.17 -4.91 9.48
CA ILE A 294 8.95 -5.39 8.82
C ILE A 294 9.10 -6.88 8.52
N GLY A 295 8.08 -7.66 8.86
CA GLY A 295 8.12 -9.10 8.66
C GLY A 295 6.84 -9.83 9.02
N CYS A 296 6.92 -11.17 8.98
CA CYS A 296 5.76 -12.03 9.22
C CYS A 296 6.08 -13.10 10.25
N ILE A 297 5.21 -13.24 11.25
CA ILE A 297 5.19 -14.39 12.16
C ILE A 297 4.30 -15.45 11.53
N PHE A 298 4.88 -16.61 11.29
CA PHE A 298 4.19 -17.77 10.76
C PHE A 298 4.02 -18.82 11.86
N THR A 299 2.82 -19.40 11.96
CA THR A 299 2.61 -20.63 12.74
C THR A 299 1.99 -21.70 11.86
N GLY A 300 2.32 -22.95 12.09
CA GLY A 300 1.83 -24.05 11.29
C GLY A 300 2.48 -25.37 11.70
N VAL A 301 2.60 -26.30 10.76
CA VAL A 301 3.11 -27.65 10.98
C VAL A 301 4.26 -27.95 10.01
N LYS A 302 5.29 -28.63 10.54
CA LYS A 302 6.37 -29.24 9.77
C LYS A 302 6.68 -30.64 10.33
N ASP A 303 6.65 -31.66 9.47
CA ASP A 303 6.90 -33.06 9.87
C ASP A 303 6.01 -33.49 11.06
N GLY A 304 4.74 -33.11 11.04
CA GLY A 304 3.75 -33.41 12.08
C GLY A 304 3.93 -32.65 13.41
N LYS A 305 4.82 -31.67 13.49
CA LYS A 305 5.08 -30.87 14.69
C LYS A 305 4.69 -29.42 14.48
N GLU A 306 4.10 -28.84 15.51
CA GLU A 306 3.85 -27.40 15.53
C GLU A 306 5.15 -26.60 15.46
N LYS A 307 5.12 -25.54 14.70
CA LYS A 307 6.27 -24.66 14.46
C LYS A 307 5.81 -23.21 14.39
N SER A 308 6.65 -22.31 14.91
CA SER A 308 6.52 -20.87 14.75
C SER A 308 7.86 -20.29 14.32
N ILE A 309 7.85 -19.37 13.36
CA ILE A 309 9.02 -18.62 12.92
C ILE A 309 8.65 -17.16 12.67
N TYR A 310 9.62 -16.27 12.82
CA TYR A 310 9.53 -14.88 12.38
C TYR A 310 10.56 -14.64 11.27
N ILE A 311 10.09 -14.22 10.09
CA ILE A 311 10.94 -13.80 8.97
C ILE A 311 10.74 -12.30 8.80
N TYR A 312 11.82 -11.54 8.86
CA TYR A 312 11.76 -10.09 8.86
C TYR A 312 13.01 -9.46 8.23
N ASN A 313 12.90 -8.20 7.90
CA ASN A 313 14.00 -7.33 7.48
C ASN A 313 14.15 -6.15 8.44
N VAL A 314 15.39 -5.75 8.68
CA VAL A 314 15.73 -4.54 9.45
C VAL A 314 16.47 -3.57 8.54
N CYS A 315 15.97 -2.35 8.39
CA CYS A 315 16.56 -1.26 7.61
C CYS A 315 17.02 -0.13 8.53
#